data_e56878a427afa61b56666258c3c19948
#
_entry.id   e56878a427afa61b56666258c3c19948
#
_cell.length_a   1.000
_cell.length_b   1.000
_cell.length_c   1.000
_cell.angle_alpha   90.00
_cell.angle_beta   90.00
_cell.angle_gamma   90.00
#
_symmetry.space_group_name_H-M   'P 1'
#
loop_
_entity.id
_entity.type
_entity.pdbx_description
1 polymer ?
#
loop_
_entity_poly.entity_id
_entity_poly.type
_entity_poly.pdbx_seq_one_letter_code
_entity_poly.pdbx_strand_id
1 'polypeptide(L)' 'MEERKANIIFAKNGNGYVTNRITLPVPWIKELGITEDEREVKIFLEDDKIIIEKA' A
#
# COMPACT_ATOMS: atom_id res chain seq x y z
N MET A 1 8.60 -13.10 -10.86
CA MET A 1 8.05 -11.88 -10.25
C MET A 1 6.56 -11.80 -10.53
N GLU A 2 5.77 -11.61 -9.50
CA GLU A 2 4.34 -11.43 -9.66
C GLU A 2 4.03 -9.96 -9.91
N GLU A 3 3.07 -9.71 -10.78
CA GLU A 3 2.56 -8.36 -10.95
C GLU A 3 1.05 -8.40 -11.12
N ARG A 4 0.40 -7.35 -10.69
CA ARG A 4 -1.04 -7.20 -10.83
C ARG A 4 -1.34 -5.75 -11.16
N LYS A 5 -2.39 -5.57 -11.94
CA LYS A 5 -2.89 -4.22 -12.21
C LYS A 5 -3.84 -3.84 -11.09
N ALA A 6 -3.72 -2.62 -10.62
CA ALA A 6 -4.60 -2.09 -9.58
C ALA A 6 -4.85 -0.62 -9.85
N ASN A 7 -5.92 -0.12 -9.26
CA ASN A 7 -6.28 1.28 -9.39
C ASN A 7 -6.12 1.98 -8.05
N ILE A 8 -5.61 3.19 -8.10
CA ILE A 8 -5.55 4.03 -6.90
C ILE A 8 -6.95 4.60 -6.69
N ILE A 9 -7.48 4.43 -5.49
CA ILE A 9 -8.78 4.95 -5.11
C ILE A 9 -8.60 6.33 -4.50
N PHE A 10 -9.31 7.30 -5.04
CA PHE A 10 -9.31 8.66 -4.52
C PHE A 10 -10.55 8.83 -3.66
N ALA A 11 -10.34 9.04 -2.37
CA ALA A 11 -11.45 9.23 -1.43
C ALA A 11 -11.34 10.63 -0.83
N LYS A 12 -12.45 11.36 -0.87
CA LYS A 12 -12.52 12.72 -0.33
C LYS A 12 -13.36 12.68 0.94
N ASN A 13 -12.81 13.23 2.03
CA ASN A 13 -13.56 13.30 3.28
C ASN A 13 -14.36 14.61 3.37
N GLY A 14 -15.12 14.75 4.46
CA GLY A 14 -15.99 15.91 4.67
C GLY A 14 -15.25 17.23 4.84
N ASN A 15 -13.96 17.20 5.11
CA ASN A 15 -13.14 18.39 5.28
C ASN A 15 -12.42 18.81 4.00
N GLY A 16 -12.69 18.12 2.90
CA GLY A 16 -12.07 18.43 1.63
C GLY A 16 -10.73 17.78 1.39
N TYR A 17 -10.23 16.98 2.32
CA TYR A 17 -8.98 16.25 2.12
C TYR A 17 -9.22 15.04 1.22
N VAL A 18 -8.22 14.75 0.40
CA VAL A 18 -8.25 13.59 -0.48
C VAL A 18 -7.24 12.59 0.04
N THR A 19 -7.68 11.35 0.22
CA THR A 19 -6.78 10.24 0.56
C THR A 19 -6.71 9.29 -0.62
N ASN A 20 -5.55 8.72 -0.82
CA ASN A 20 -5.30 7.77 -1.88
C ASN A 20 -5.13 6.40 -1.27
N ARG A 21 -5.81 5.40 -1.82
CA ARG A 21 -5.76 4.04 -1.32
C ARG A 21 -5.50 3.07 -2.44
N ILE A 22 -4.84 1.99 -2.10
CA ILE A 22 -4.65 0.89 -3.02
C ILE A 22 -4.85 -0.40 -2.25
N THR A 23 -5.52 -1.36 -2.88
CA THR A 23 -5.72 -2.68 -2.30
C THR A 23 -4.54 -3.56 -2.68
N LEU A 24 -3.91 -4.16 -1.68
CA LEU A 24 -2.78 -5.06 -1.89
C LEU A 24 -3.26 -6.50 -1.80
N PRO A 25 -2.72 -7.40 -2.64
CA PRO A 25 -3.11 -8.81 -2.57
C PRO A 25 -2.76 -9.43 -1.22
N VAL A 26 -3.70 -10.16 -0.65
CA VAL A 26 -3.50 -10.80 0.65
C VAL A 26 -2.29 -11.72 0.68
N PRO A 27 -2.05 -12.56 -0.35
CA PRO A 27 -0.86 -13.40 -0.33
C PRO A 27 0.46 -12.63 -0.24
N TRP A 28 0.52 -11.44 -0.84
CA TRP A 28 1.72 -10.62 -0.79
C TRP A 28 1.97 -10.09 0.62
N ILE A 29 0.90 -9.70 1.30
CA ILE A 29 0.99 -9.23 2.68
C ILE A 29 1.50 -10.34 3.59
N LYS A 30 1.00 -11.54 3.40
CA LYS A 30 1.45 -12.70 4.18
C LYS A 30 2.91 -13.03 3.89
N GLU A 31 3.31 -12.95 2.64
CA GLU A 31 4.69 -13.24 2.25
C GLU A 31 5.67 -12.25 2.87
N LEU A 32 5.27 -11.00 3.03
CA LEU A 32 6.08 -9.99 3.69
C LEU A 32 6.10 -10.13 5.20
N GLY A 33 5.25 -11.00 5.76
CA GLY A 33 5.17 -11.18 7.20
C GLY A 33 4.44 -10.07 7.92
N ILE A 34 3.59 -9.34 7.22
CA ILE A 34 2.81 -8.26 7.82
C ILE A 34 1.56 -8.85 8.42
N THR A 35 1.31 -8.55 9.70
CA THR A 35 0.15 -9.04 10.43
C THR A 35 -0.53 -7.87 11.13
N GLU A 36 -1.68 -8.13 11.75
CA GLU A 36 -2.37 -7.08 12.49
C GLU A 36 -1.55 -6.55 13.67
N ASP A 37 -0.68 -7.39 14.23
CA ASP A 37 0.20 -7.00 15.32
C ASP A 37 1.48 -6.33 14.84
N GLU A 38 1.91 -6.66 13.63
CA GLU A 38 3.13 -6.11 13.03
C GLU A 38 2.79 -5.53 11.66
N ARG A 39 2.12 -4.41 11.66
CA ARG A 39 1.60 -3.80 10.42
C ARG A 39 2.29 -2.52 10.01
N GLU A 40 3.35 -2.14 10.71
CA GLU A 40 4.11 -0.96 10.32
C GLU A 40 4.98 -1.28 9.11
N VAL A 41 4.98 -0.38 8.15
CA VAL A 41 5.77 -0.52 6.93
C VAL A 41 6.51 0.78 6.64
N LYS A 42 7.57 0.67 5.86
CA LYS A 42 8.27 1.83 5.32
C LYS A 42 7.84 2.02 3.88
N ILE A 43 7.61 3.24 3.50
CA ILE A 43 7.21 3.58 2.14
C ILE A 43 8.24 4.52 1.54
N PHE A 44 8.72 4.19 0.35
CA PHE A 44 9.70 5.01 -0.37
C PHE A 44 9.17 5.40 -1.72
N LEU A 45 9.47 6.61 -2.13
CA LEU A 45 9.26 7.04 -3.50
C LEU A 45 10.62 7.06 -4.19
N GLU A 46 10.74 6.31 -5.27
CA GLU A 46 11.98 6.22 -6.03
C GLU A 46 11.64 6.33 -7.52
N ASP A 47 12.08 7.42 -8.14
CA ASP A 47 11.73 7.73 -9.53
C ASP A 47 10.21 7.69 -9.73
N ASP A 48 9.70 6.73 -10.46
CA ASP A 48 8.27 6.59 -10.72
C ASP A 48 7.65 5.41 -9.97
N LYS A 49 8.33 4.94 -8.91
CA LYS A 49 7.89 3.75 -8.16
C LYS A 49 7.65 4.07 -6.70
N ILE A 50 6.71 3.35 -6.13
CA ILE A 50 6.48 3.34 -4.69
C ILE A 50 6.89 1.98 -4.18
N ILE A 51 7.79 1.96 -3.20
CA ILE A 51 8.30 0.71 -2.62
C ILE A 51 7.82 0.62 -1.19
N ILE A 52 7.28 -0.52 -0.84
CA ILE A 52 6.78 -0.79 0.51
C ILE A 52 7.57 -1.94 1.10
N GLU A 53 8.13 -1.72 2.28
CA GLU A 53 8.89 -2.75 2.99
C GLU A 53 8.37 -2.89 4.40
N LYS A 54 8.49 -4.09 4.95
CA LYS A 54 8.17 -4.30 6.36
C LYS A 54 9.15 -3.52 7.22
N ALA A 55 8.64 -2.80 8.20
CA ALA A 55 9.48 -2.03 9.10
C ALA A 55 10.25 -2.92 10.07
#